data_ecf636e89bb8f0e9f5a6a4cd1cc9822e
#
_entry.id   ecf636e89bb8f0e9f5a6a4cd1cc9822e
#
_cell.length_a   1.000
_cell.length_b   1.000
_cell.length_c   1.000
_cell.angle_alpha   90.00
_cell.angle_beta   90.00
_cell.angle_gamma   90.00
#
_symmetry.space_group_name_H-M   'P 1'
#
loop_
_entity.id
_entity.type
_entity.pdbx_description
1 polymer ?
#
loop_
_entity_poly.entity_id
_entity_poly.type
_entity_poly.pdbx_seq_one_letter_code
_entity_poly.pdbx_strand_id
1 'polypeptide(L)'
;MTRSTRLYADDAEMYRLFETELFVAVVGDVMDTLGLRHQFLPPVFKPVDEKTRLLGRAMPVLEADIFPSDEATRNPLMTKPFGLMFEALDDLKPGEIYVASGASPRYALWGELMSTRAKILGARGALVDGFARDTDGIKALGFPCFCTGYYARDQGVRGKVIDYRCALEIGGVRIEPGTLLFGDKEGVLVIPRQAKQEVVRLALEKVRGEKLVAKAIREGMSAVDAYRTFGIM
;
A
#
# COMPACT_ATOMS: atom_id res chain seq x y z
N MET A 1 -1.20 36.20 -0.90
CA MET A 1 -1.63 34.96 -0.25
C MET A 1 -2.73 34.34 -1.12
N THR A 2 -2.36 33.49 -2.06
CA THR A 2 -3.30 32.76 -2.92
C THR A 2 -4.02 31.72 -2.06
N ARG A 3 -5.34 31.82 -1.95
CA ARG A 3 -6.18 30.77 -1.36
C ARG A 3 -5.90 29.48 -2.13
N SER A 4 -5.19 28.55 -1.51
CA SER A 4 -5.11 27.18 -2.01
C SER A 4 -6.54 26.63 -2.04
N THR A 5 -7.12 26.57 -3.20
CA THR A 5 -8.43 25.92 -3.40
C THR A 5 -8.23 24.45 -3.07
N ARG A 6 -8.87 24.00 -2.00
CA ARG A 6 -8.79 22.60 -1.56
C ARG A 6 -9.30 21.73 -2.71
N LEU A 7 -8.47 20.82 -3.19
CA LEU A 7 -8.72 20.03 -4.41
C LEU A 7 -9.81 18.97 -4.21
N TYR A 8 -10.03 18.55 -2.96
CA TYR A 8 -11.06 17.57 -2.54
C TYR A 8 -11.51 17.92 -1.12
N ALA A 9 -12.77 17.69 -0.81
CA ALA A 9 -13.36 18.04 0.49
C ALA A 9 -12.93 17.07 1.60
N ASP A 10 -12.83 15.79 1.29
CA ASP A 10 -12.54 14.70 2.22
C ASP A 10 -11.76 13.55 1.57
N ASP A 11 -11.44 12.52 2.36
CA ASP A 11 -10.73 11.34 1.87
C ASP A 11 -11.56 10.54 0.84
N ALA A 12 -12.88 10.53 0.92
CA ALA A 12 -13.72 9.80 -0.02
C ALA A 12 -13.64 10.42 -1.42
N GLU A 13 -13.68 11.74 -1.51
CA GLU A 13 -13.49 12.44 -2.78
C GLU A 13 -12.06 12.26 -3.31
N MET A 14 -11.06 12.31 -2.45
CA MET A 14 -9.68 12.02 -2.82
C MET A 14 -9.54 10.61 -3.39
N TYR A 15 -10.07 9.60 -2.70
CA TYR A 15 -10.01 8.21 -3.17
C TYR A 15 -10.68 8.05 -4.54
N ARG A 16 -11.82 8.70 -4.76
CA ARG A 16 -12.49 8.70 -6.07
C ARG A 16 -11.58 9.24 -7.17
N LEU A 17 -10.84 10.32 -6.94
CA LEU A 17 -9.88 10.87 -7.92
C LEU A 17 -8.78 9.86 -8.26
N PHE A 18 -8.21 9.19 -7.25
CA PHE A 18 -7.23 8.14 -7.48
C PHE A 18 -7.81 6.96 -8.27
N GLU A 19 -9.02 6.53 -7.94
CA GLU A 19 -9.66 5.37 -8.56
C GLU A 19 -10.05 5.61 -10.01
N THR A 20 -10.45 6.84 -10.35
CA THR A 20 -11.01 7.16 -11.66
C THR A 20 -10.03 7.80 -12.63
N GLU A 21 -9.04 8.55 -12.12
CA GLU A 21 -8.15 9.34 -13.00
C GLU A 21 -6.68 8.94 -12.89
N LEU A 22 -6.19 8.47 -11.72
CA LEU A 22 -4.78 8.27 -11.48
C LEU A 22 -4.36 6.80 -11.60
N PHE A 23 -3.09 6.57 -11.90
CA PHE A 23 -2.41 5.27 -11.89
C PHE A 23 -1.01 5.43 -11.29
N VAL A 24 -0.42 4.32 -10.85
CA VAL A 24 0.80 4.35 -10.02
C VAL A 24 1.95 5.05 -10.74
N ALA A 25 2.16 4.78 -12.03
CA ALA A 25 3.27 5.39 -12.78
C ALA A 25 3.18 6.92 -12.82
N VAL A 26 2.02 7.51 -13.14
CA VAL A 26 1.87 8.97 -13.22
C VAL A 26 2.09 9.65 -11.86
N VAL A 27 1.65 8.99 -10.78
CA VAL A 27 1.87 9.51 -9.42
C VAL A 27 3.35 9.42 -9.04
N GLY A 28 4.01 8.32 -9.40
CA GLY A 28 5.46 8.13 -9.20
C GLY A 28 6.29 9.21 -9.90
N ASP A 29 6.02 9.47 -11.17
CA ASP A 29 6.70 10.51 -11.94
C ASP A 29 6.56 11.90 -11.30
N VAL A 30 5.36 12.21 -10.80
CA VAL A 30 5.13 13.48 -10.09
C VAL A 30 5.92 13.54 -8.79
N MET A 31 5.97 12.42 -8.05
CA MET A 31 6.76 12.37 -6.81
C MET A 31 8.25 12.56 -7.09
N ASP A 32 8.77 12.02 -8.18
CA ASP A 32 10.15 12.26 -8.63
C ASP A 32 10.42 13.74 -8.91
N THR A 33 9.51 14.42 -9.58
CA THR A 33 9.64 15.87 -9.83
C THR A 33 9.61 16.72 -8.56
N LEU A 34 8.93 16.24 -7.52
CA LEU A 34 8.90 16.85 -6.19
C LEU A 34 10.12 16.48 -5.33
N GLY A 35 11.08 15.71 -5.86
CA GLY A 35 12.25 15.24 -5.12
C GLY A 35 11.99 14.05 -4.19
N LEU A 36 10.80 13.46 -4.25
CA LEU A 36 10.38 12.29 -3.45
C LEU A 36 10.76 10.98 -4.20
N ARG A 37 12.06 10.77 -4.40
CA ARG A 37 12.58 9.73 -5.31
C ARG A 37 12.70 8.33 -4.70
N HIS A 38 12.42 8.18 -3.40
CA HIS A 38 12.55 6.91 -2.68
C HIS A 38 11.23 6.53 -2.00
N GLN A 39 10.16 6.46 -2.78
CA GLN A 39 8.81 6.24 -2.26
C GLN A 39 8.13 5.00 -2.87
N PHE A 40 8.75 4.35 -3.85
CA PHE A 40 8.33 3.05 -4.32
C PHE A 40 8.81 1.94 -3.38
N LEU A 41 7.91 1.08 -3.00
CA LEU A 41 8.28 -0.19 -2.37
C LEU A 41 8.99 -1.10 -3.38
N PRO A 42 9.79 -2.07 -2.93
CA PRO A 42 10.44 -3.02 -3.81
C PRO A 42 9.47 -3.67 -4.81
N PRO A 43 9.86 -3.88 -6.07
CA PRO A 43 8.97 -4.35 -7.15
C PRO A 43 8.49 -5.80 -6.96
N VAL A 44 8.97 -6.48 -5.93
CA VAL A 44 8.52 -7.81 -5.53
C VAL A 44 7.09 -7.80 -4.97
N PHE A 45 6.61 -6.68 -4.45
CA PHE A 45 5.23 -6.55 -3.98
C PHE A 45 4.24 -6.62 -5.14
N LYS A 46 3.38 -7.63 -5.12
CA LYS A 46 2.35 -7.83 -6.14
C LYS A 46 0.98 -8.07 -5.51
N PRO A 47 -0.10 -7.64 -6.18
CA PRO A 47 -1.44 -7.95 -5.73
C PRO A 47 -1.73 -9.46 -5.87
N VAL A 48 -2.47 -10.01 -4.92
CA VAL A 48 -3.00 -11.38 -5.01
C VAL A 48 -3.98 -11.49 -6.19
N ASP A 49 -4.77 -10.46 -6.44
CA ASP A 49 -5.58 -10.31 -7.64
C ASP A 49 -5.14 -9.05 -8.40
N GLU A 50 -4.63 -9.21 -9.62
CA GLU A 50 -4.15 -8.11 -10.48
C GLU A 50 -5.22 -7.07 -10.84
N LYS A 51 -6.50 -7.40 -10.65
CA LYS A 51 -7.61 -6.47 -10.87
C LYS A 51 -7.81 -5.50 -9.71
N THR A 52 -7.23 -5.79 -8.53
CA THR A 52 -7.40 -4.95 -7.36
C THR A 52 -6.36 -3.83 -7.31
N ARG A 53 -6.74 -2.73 -6.69
CA ARG A 53 -5.86 -1.59 -6.40
C ARG A 53 -5.81 -1.36 -4.90
N LEU A 54 -4.63 -1.04 -4.40
CA LEU A 54 -4.41 -0.69 -3.00
C LEU A 54 -4.49 0.83 -2.85
N LEU A 55 -5.41 1.32 -2.04
CA LEU A 55 -5.54 2.76 -1.80
C LEU A 55 -6.15 3.01 -0.43
N GLY A 56 -5.38 3.58 0.48
CA GLY A 56 -5.83 3.86 1.85
C GLY A 56 -4.72 4.34 2.75
N ARG A 57 -5.05 4.56 4.02
CA ARG A 57 -4.09 4.99 5.03
C ARG A 57 -3.42 3.80 5.69
N ALA A 58 -2.10 3.84 5.84
CA ALA A 58 -1.35 2.77 6.52
C ALA A 58 -1.72 2.65 8.00
N MET A 59 -1.99 1.44 8.43
CA MET A 59 -1.99 0.99 9.83
C MET A 59 -0.84 -0.03 9.96
N PRO A 60 0.37 0.44 10.34
CA PRO A 60 1.54 -0.42 10.38
C PRO A 60 1.52 -1.38 11.56
N VAL A 61 2.04 -2.59 11.33
CA VAL A 61 2.09 -3.71 12.26
C VAL A 61 3.47 -4.33 12.22
N LEU A 62 4.14 -4.35 13.37
CA LEU A 62 5.48 -4.90 13.52
C LEU A 62 5.42 -6.37 13.90
N GLU A 63 6.00 -7.19 13.06
CA GLU A 63 6.14 -8.64 13.24
C GLU A 63 7.54 -9.00 13.76
N ALA A 64 7.65 -10.12 14.42
CA ALA A 64 8.94 -10.71 14.77
C ALA A 64 8.88 -12.23 14.67
N ASP A 65 10.00 -12.83 14.22
CA ASP A 65 10.21 -14.26 14.32
C ASP A 65 10.34 -14.70 15.75
N ILE A 66 9.83 -15.88 16.05
CA ILE A 66 10.05 -16.57 17.31
C ILE A 66 10.73 -17.92 17.09
N PHE A 67 11.52 -18.31 18.08
CA PHE A 67 12.15 -19.62 18.12
C PHE A 67 11.68 -20.31 19.40
N PRO A 68 11.22 -21.57 19.31
CA PRO A 68 10.91 -22.36 20.50
C PRO A 68 12.10 -22.38 21.45
N SER A 69 11.86 -22.15 22.72
CA SER A 69 12.84 -22.26 23.80
C SER A 69 12.19 -22.95 24.97
N ASP A 70 12.95 -23.82 25.64
CA ASP A 70 12.53 -24.45 26.91
C ASP A 70 12.64 -23.49 28.10
N GLU A 71 13.29 -22.32 27.89
CA GLU A 71 13.40 -21.31 28.93
C GLU A 71 12.15 -20.41 28.95
N ALA A 72 11.76 -20.03 30.18
CA ALA A 72 10.65 -19.11 30.37
C ALA A 72 10.98 -17.73 29.81
N THR A 73 10.13 -17.27 28.88
CA THR A 73 10.27 -15.93 28.33
C THR A 73 9.95 -14.85 29.37
N ARG A 74 10.73 -13.77 29.39
CA ARG A 74 10.47 -12.59 30.24
C ARG A 74 9.41 -11.65 29.67
N ASN A 75 9.11 -11.75 28.38
CA ASN A 75 8.11 -10.91 27.72
C ASN A 75 6.76 -11.64 27.69
N PRO A 76 5.73 -11.16 28.43
CA PRO A 76 4.41 -11.79 28.46
C PRO A 76 3.75 -11.91 27.08
N LEU A 77 4.10 -11.01 26.14
CA LEU A 77 3.60 -11.06 24.78
C LEU A 77 4.00 -12.36 24.06
N MET A 78 5.16 -12.90 24.39
CA MET A 78 5.67 -14.14 23.77
C MET A 78 4.86 -15.37 24.17
N THR A 79 4.08 -15.31 25.26
CA THR A 79 3.18 -16.39 25.67
C THR A 79 1.82 -16.36 24.96
N LYS A 80 1.43 -15.21 24.38
CA LYS A 80 0.16 -15.08 23.66
C LYS A 80 0.25 -15.77 22.29
N PRO A 81 -0.75 -16.58 21.89
CA PRO A 81 -0.88 -17.01 20.50
C PRO A 81 -0.88 -15.80 19.55
N PHE A 82 -0.05 -15.82 18.50
CA PHE A 82 0.09 -14.73 17.50
C PHE A 82 0.51 -13.35 18.05
N GLY A 83 0.82 -13.21 19.35
CA GLY A 83 1.14 -11.91 19.95
C GLY A 83 -0.06 -10.95 19.98
N LEU A 84 0.09 -9.77 19.39
CA LEU A 84 -0.95 -8.73 19.28
C LEU A 84 -1.73 -8.78 17.95
N MET A 85 -1.65 -9.87 17.17
CA MET A 85 -2.24 -9.91 15.83
C MET A 85 -3.76 -9.68 15.84
N PHE A 86 -4.47 -10.27 16.79
CA PHE A 86 -5.93 -10.12 16.88
C PHE A 86 -6.32 -8.71 17.31
N GLU A 87 -5.60 -8.15 18.27
CA GLU A 87 -5.80 -6.77 18.71
C GLU A 87 -5.53 -5.78 17.56
N ALA A 88 -4.44 -5.97 16.82
CA ALA A 88 -4.11 -5.14 15.66
C ALA A 88 -5.17 -5.25 14.55
N LEU A 89 -5.64 -6.47 14.26
CA LEU A 89 -6.66 -6.70 13.25
C LEU A 89 -8.00 -6.04 13.64
N ASP A 90 -8.42 -6.18 14.90
CA ASP A 90 -9.68 -5.62 15.39
C ASP A 90 -9.63 -4.09 15.57
N ASP A 91 -8.44 -3.50 15.70
CA ASP A 91 -8.26 -2.05 15.79
C ASP A 91 -8.26 -1.32 14.44
N LEU A 92 -8.34 -2.03 13.31
CA LEU A 92 -8.48 -1.42 11.98
C LEU A 92 -9.68 -0.49 11.91
N LYS A 93 -9.48 0.68 11.30
CA LYS A 93 -10.53 1.67 11.06
C LYS A 93 -10.91 1.73 9.57
N PRO A 94 -12.12 2.20 9.24
CA PRO A 94 -12.51 2.42 7.85
C PRO A 94 -11.49 3.28 7.09
N GLY A 95 -11.12 2.84 5.89
CA GLY A 95 -10.15 3.53 5.04
C GLY A 95 -8.68 3.19 5.35
N GLU A 96 -8.41 2.31 6.30
CA GLU A 96 -7.03 1.87 6.60
C GLU A 96 -6.60 0.65 5.78
N ILE A 97 -5.30 0.47 5.68
CA ILE A 97 -4.61 -0.68 5.12
C ILE A 97 -3.76 -1.30 6.23
N TYR A 98 -3.92 -2.59 6.48
CA TYR A 98 -3.03 -3.35 7.37
C TYR A 98 -1.68 -3.51 6.69
N VAL A 99 -0.61 -3.01 7.31
CA VAL A 99 0.74 -3.05 6.74
C VAL A 99 1.66 -3.81 7.68
N ALA A 100 2.03 -5.04 7.34
CA ALA A 100 2.89 -5.88 8.18
C ALA A 100 4.31 -5.97 7.64
N SER A 101 5.32 -5.84 8.51
CA SER A 101 6.74 -6.06 8.22
C SER A 101 7.50 -6.47 9.49
N GLY A 102 8.72 -7.00 9.29
CA GLY A 102 9.63 -7.40 10.37
C GLY A 102 9.81 -8.90 10.52
N ALA A 103 8.97 -9.70 9.87
CA ALA A 103 9.11 -11.16 9.85
C ALA A 103 10.08 -11.64 8.77
N SER A 104 10.70 -12.79 8.98
CA SER A 104 11.42 -13.48 7.92
C SER A 104 10.46 -14.20 6.95
N PRO A 105 10.86 -14.47 5.69
CA PRO A 105 10.01 -15.14 4.70
C PRO A 105 9.91 -16.66 4.95
N ARG A 106 9.45 -17.06 6.13
CA ARG A 106 9.35 -18.47 6.53
C ARG A 106 7.93 -18.97 6.76
N TYR A 107 6.95 -18.06 6.73
CA TYR A 107 5.52 -18.31 6.95
C TYR A 107 4.67 -17.18 6.35
N ALA A 108 3.38 -17.43 6.21
CA ALA A 108 2.45 -16.41 5.74
C ALA A 108 2.02 -15.48 6.88
N LEU A 109 1.94 -14.19 6.56
CA LEU A 109 1.52 -13.11 7.47
C LEU A 109 0.04 -12.76 7.32
N TRP A 110 -0.59 -13.20 6.23
CA TRP A 110 -1.95 -12.83 5.87
C TRP A 110 -2.70 -13.99 5.23
N GLY A 111 -4.03 -14.06 5.46
CA GLY A 111 -4.89 -15.07 4.90
C GLY A 111 -6.35 -14.62 4.75
N GLU A 112 -7.22 -15.53 4.32
CA GLU A 112 -8.64 -15.27 4.05
C GLU A 112 -9.41 -14.77 5.27
N LEU A 113 -9.24 -15.40 6.44
CA LEU A 113 -9.96 -15.02 7.65
C LEU A 113 -9.62 -13.59 8.11
N MET A 114 -8.35 -13.20 8.01
CA MET A 114 -7.93 -11.83 8.27
C MET A 114 -8.53 -10.85 7.25
N SER A 115 -8.54 -11.21 5.97
CA SER A 115 -9.16 -10.42 4.90
C SER A 115 -10.66 -10.24 5.14
N THR A 116 -11.35 -11.30 5.56
CA THR A 116 -12.78 -11.27 5.90
C THR A 116 -13.06 -10.28 7.03
N ARG A 117 -12.29 -10.36 8.12
CA ARG A 117 -12.46 -9.46 9.26
C ARG A 117 -12.14 -8.02 8.90
N ALA A 118 -11.00 -7.78 8.23
CA ALA A 118 -10.58 -6.46 7.78
C ALA A 118 -11.63 -5.78 6.87
N LYS A 119 -12.22 -6.55 5.94
CA LYS A 119 -13.29 -6.07 5.05
C LYS A 119 -14.54 -5.63 5.82
N ILE A 120 -14.95 -6.39 6.84
CA ILE A 120 -16.09 -6.06 7.72
C ILE A 120 -15.82 -4.74 8.47
N LEU A 121 -14.60 -4.50 8.90
CA LEU A 121 -14.19 -3.27 9.58
C LEU A 121 -14.04 -2.06 8.63
N GLY A 122 -14.23 -2.25 7.33
CA GLY A 122 -14.11 -1.20 6.33
C GLY A 122 -12.64 -0.87 5.95
N ALA A 123 -11.72 -1.76 6.26
CA ALA A 123 -10.34 -1.64 5.78
C ALA A 123 -10.29 -1.76 4.24
N ARG A 124 -9.34 -1.09 3.62
CA ARG A 124 -9.22 -0.99 2.16
C ARG A 124 -8.20 -1.95 1.56
N GLY A 125 -7.53 -2.75 2.38
CA GLY A 125 -6.59 -3.74 1.92
C GLY A 125 -5.56 -4.15 2.96
N ALA A 126 -4.65 -5.01 2.53
CA ALA A 126 -3.46 -5.42 3.26
C ALA A 126 -2.21 -5.32 2.37
N LEU A 127 -1.10 -4.91 2.97
CA LEU A 127 0.24 -4.92 2.39
C LEU A 127 1.14 -5.67 3.35
N VAL A 128 1.69 -6.80 2.95
CA VAL A 128 2.52 -7.62 3.83
C VAL A 128 3.90 -7.84 3.21
N ASP A 129 4.92 -7.43 3.96
CA ASP A 129 6.32 -7.69 3.64
C ASP A 129 6.67 -9.14 3.97
N GLY A 130 6.08 -10.03 3.18
CA GLY A 130 6.11 -11.46 3.37
C GLY A 130 5.07 -12.16 2.52
N PHE A 131 4.71 -13.37 2.91
CA PHE A 131 3.80 -14.22 2.16
C PHE A 131 2.34 -14.07 2.59
N ALA A 132 1.43 -14.30 1.62
CA ALA A 132 0.02 -14.54 1.86
C ALA A 132 -0.32 -16.03 1.66
N ARG A 133 -1.41 -16.50 2.28
CA ARG A 133 -2.01 -17.81 2.05
C ARG A 133 -3.52 -17.68 1.80
N ASP A 134 -4.19 -18.78 1.49
CA ASP A 134 -5.63 -18.83 1.23
C ASP A 134 -6.02 -17.85 0.09
N THR A 135 -5.18 -17.75 -0.93
CA THR A 135 -5.25 -16.71 -1.95
C THR A 135 -6.51 -16.74 -2.79
N ASP A 136 -7.10 -17.91 -3.00
CA ASP A 136 -8.37 -18.05 -3.73
C ASP A 136 -9.54 -17.44 -2.93
N GLY A 137 -9.55 -17.62 -1.61
CA GLY A 137 -10.52 -16.96 -0.72
C GLY A 137 -10.35 -15.44 -0.70
N ILE A 138 -9.11 -14.95 -0.66
CA ILE A 138 -8.83 -13.50 -0.75
C ILE A 138 -9.36 -12.93 -2.08
N LYS A 139 -9.11 -13.62 -3.21
CA LYS A 139 -9.64 -13.22 -4.53
C LYS A 139 -11.17 -13.22 -4.57
N ALA A 140 -11.79 -14.27 -4.04
CA ALA A 140 -13.26 -14.38 -3.99
C ALA A 140 -13.90 -13.26 -3.17
N LEU A 141 -13.22 -12.79 -2.12
CA LEU A 141 -13.64 -11.62 -1.35
C LEU A 141 -13.49 -10.30 -2.12
N GLY A 142 -12.67 -10.24 -3.18
CA GLY A 142 -12.28 -9.01 -3.84
C GLY A 142 -11.54 -8.06 -2.92
N PHE A 143 -10.81 -8.58 -1.91
CA PHE A 143 -10.08 -7.78 -0.94
C PHE A 143 -8.66 -7.51 -1.45
N PRO A 144 -8.24 -6.23 -1.60
CA PRO A 144 -6.90 -5.89 -2.04
C PRO A 144 -5.85 -6.41 -1.05
N CYS A 145 -5.01 -7.35 -1.49
CA CYS A 145 -3.91 -7.88 -0.71
C CYS A 145 -2.65 -7.86 -1.56
N PHE A 146 -1.62 -7.17 -1.09
CA PHE A 146 -0.31 -7.06 -1.73
C PHE A 146 0.73 -7.75 -0.86
N CYS A 147 1.54 -8.60 -1.46
CA CYS A 147 2.53 -9.43 -0.76
C CYS A 147 3.74 -9.71 -1.65
N THR A 148 4.77 -10.34 -1.08
CA THR A 148 5.98 -10.72 -1.82
C THR A 148 5.90 -12.11 -2.43
N GLY A 149 4.81 -12.86 -2.17
CA GLY A 149 4.58 -14.20 -2.69
C GLY A 149 3.56 -14.99 -1.87
N TYR A 150 3.45 -16.28 -2.15
CA TYR A 150 2.48 -17.16 -1.51
C TYR A 150 3.16 -18.34 -0.82
N TYR A 151 2.73 -18.64 0.42
CA TYR A 151 3.23 -19.77 1.16
C TYR A 151 2.18 -20.24 2.18
N ALA A 152 1.82 -21.54 2.12
CA ALA A 152 0.75 -22.08 2.95
C ALA A 152 1.10 -22.23 4.44
N ARG A 153 2.35 -21.99 4.83
CA ARG A 153 2.84 -22.23 6.19
C ARG A 153 2.32 -21.20 7.18
N ASP A 154 1.74 -21.68 8.29
CA ASP A 154 1.15 -20.86 9.34
C ASP A 154 2.17 -20.06 10.18
N GLN A 155 1.77 -18.88 10.64
CA GLN A 155 2.53 -18.00 11.52
C GLN A 155 2.61 -18.52 12.96
N GLY A 156 1.54 -19.10 13.49
CA GLY A 156 1.25 -19.33 14.91
C GLY A 156 2.41 -19.69 15.84
N VAL A 157 3.23 -20.67 15.44
CA VAL A 157 4.40 -21.12 16.22
C VAL A 157 5.74 -20.51 15.74
N ARG A 158 5.71 -19.55 14.81
CA ARG A 158 6.91 -19.05 14.11
C ARG A 158 7.11 -17.56 14.20
N GLY A 159 6.02 -16.82 14.38
CA GLY A 159 6.04 -15.37 14.41
C GLY A 159 4.95 -14.78 15.27
N LYS A 160 5.12 -13.55 15.66
CA LYS A 160 4.16 -12.80 16.47
C LYS A 160 4.15 -11.35 16.05
N VAL A 161 2.96 -10.73 16.09
CA VAL A 161 2.85 -9.27 16.12
C VAL A 161 3.34 -8.79 17.48
N ILE A 162 4.33 -7.91 17.47
CA ILE A 162 4.94 -7.37 18.70
C ILE A 162 4.52 -5.94 19.00
N ASP A 163 4.10 -5.18 17.95
CA ASP A 163 3.56 -3.83 18.08
C ASP A 163 2.69 -3.49 16.86
N TYR A 164 1.86 -2.47 16.97
CA TYR A 164 1.10 -1.93 15.84
C TYR A 164 0.85 -0.43 16.02
N ARG A 165 0.45 0.25 14.95
CA ARG A 165 0.41 1.72 14.86
C ARG A 165 1.76 2.38 15.16
N CYS A 166 2.84 1.66 14.94
CA CYS A 166 4.22 2.12 15.03
C CYS A 166 4.77 2.41 13.62
N ALA A 167 5.85 3.17 13.51
CA ALA A 167 6.51 3.37 12.22
C ALA A 167 7.25 2.10 11.79
N LEU A 168 7.17 1.79 10.49
CA LEU A 168 7.91 0.69 9.86
C LEU A 168 8.83 1.22 8.76
N GLU A 169 9.77 0.37 8.35
CA GLU A 169 10.55 0.56 7.15
C GLU A 169 10.45 -0.69 6.28
N ILE A 170 10.11 -0.51 5.00
CA ILE A 170 10.04 -1.59 4.01
C ILE A 170 10.90 -1.18 2.81
N GLY A 171 11.97 -1.93 2.56
CA GLY A 171 12.86 -1.66 1.44
C GLY A 171 13.49 -0.25 1.46
N GLY A 172 13.80 0.28 2.63
CA GLY A 172 14.34 1.63 2.81
C GLY A 172 13.28 2.74 2.78
N VAL A 173 11.99 2.40 2.65
CA VAL A 173 10.89 3.37 2.66
C VAL A 173 10.20 3.37 4.02
N ARG A 174 10.20 4.54 4.68
CA ARG A 174 9.52 4.72 5.97
C ARG A 174 8.01 4.86 5.79
N ILE A 175 7.25 4.07 6.54
CA ILE A 175 5.80 4.07 6.58
C ILE A 175 5.34 4.41 8.00
N GLU A 176 4.67 5.53 8.16
CA GLU A 176 4.09 5.97 9.44
C GLU A 176 2.58 5.72 9.47
N PRO A 177 1.96 5.60 10.66
CA PRO A 177 0.51 5.52 10.78
C PRO A 177 -0.18 6.67 10.03
N GLY A 178 -1.12 6.32 9.15
CA GLY A 178 -1.87 7.28 8.35
C GLY A 178 -1.18 7.79 7.08
N THR A 179 0.02 7.32 6.74
CA THR A 179 0.65 7.53 5.43
C THR A 179 -0.26 6.96 4.34
N LEU A 180 -0.43 7.68 3.23
CA LEU A 180 -1.24 7.20 2.12
C LEU A 180 -0.46 6.20 1.28
N LEU A 181 -1.04 5.03 1.05
CA LEU A 181 -0.53 4.01 0.14
C LEU A 181 -1.36 3.97 -1.12
N PHE A 182 -0.69 3.87 -2.26
CA PHE A 182 -1.32 3.70 -3.56
C PHE A 182 -0.59 2.64 -4.37
N GLY A 183 -1.29 1.58 -4.76
CA GLY A 183 -0.70 0.44 -5.46
C GLY A 183 -1.60 -0.13 -6.54
N ASP A 184 -0.98 -0.66 -7.58
CA ASP A 184 -1.57 -1.48 -8.62
C ASP A 184 -0.60 -2.62 -9.00
N LYS A 185 -0.88 -3.34 -10.07
CA LYS A 185 -0.03 -4.45 -10.56
C LYS A 185 1.41 -4.03 -10.88
N GLU A 186 1.68 -2.74 -11.09
CA GLU A 186 3.00 -2.24 -11.47
C GLU A 186 3.86 -1.87 -10.26
N GLY A 187 3.25 -1.56 -9.12
CA GLY A 187 4.00 -1.26 -7.90
C GLY A 187 3.16 -0.65 -6.79
N VAL A 188 3.81 -0.29 -5.70
CA VAL A 188 3.20 0.37 -4.54
C VAL A 188 3.98 1.62 -4.18
N LEU A 189 3.28 2.75 -4.12
CA LEU A 189 3.80 4.05 -3.68
C LEU A 189 3.41 4.34 -2.24
N VAL A 190 4.36 4.93 -1.52
CA VAL A 190 4.19 5.48 -0.18
C VAL A 190 4.18 7.01 -0.28
N ILE A 191 3.02 7.62 -0.16
CA ILE A 191 2.84 9.06 -0.35
C ILE A 191 2.88 9.76 1.02
N PRO A 192 3.92 10.56 1.32
CA PRO A 192 4.04 11.25 2.60
C PRO A 192 2.83 12.16 2.87
N ARG A 193 2.36 12.19 4.11
CA ARG A 193 1.15 12.93 4.51
C ARG A 193 1.21 14.42 4.11
N GLN A 194 2.37 15.04 4.27
CA GLN A 194 2.61 16.47 3.96
C GLN A 194 2.61 16.75 2.46
N ALA A 195 2.97 15.78 1.62
CA ALA A 195 3.02 15.94 0.16
C ALA A 195 1.71 15.60 -0.54
N LYS A 196 0.76 14.95 0.16
CA LYS A 196 -0.45 14.35 -0.40
C LYS A 196 -1.23 15.30 -1.32
N GLN A 197 -1.49 16.54 -0.89
CA GLN A 197 -2.30 17.48 -1.69
C GLN A 197 -1.59 17.90 -2.97
N GLU A 198 -0.29 18.18 -2.87
CA GLU A 198 0.50 18.63 -4.02
C GLU A 198 0.70 17.49 -5.03
N VAL A 199 0.97 16.27 -4.55
CA VAL A 199 1.06 15.07 -5.40
C VAL A 199 -0.23 14.86 -6.17
N VAL A 200 -1.39 14.89 -5.52
CA VAL A 200 -2.69 14.71 -6.18
C VAL A 200 -2.94 15.79 -7.23
N ARG A 201 -2.67 17.04 -6.90
CA ARG A 201 -2.86 18.17 -7.81
C ARG A 201 -2.04 18.00 -9.09
N LEU A 202 -0.73 17.79 -8.94
CA LEU A 202 0.18 17.65 -10.07
C LEU A 202 -0.08 16.38 -10.88
N ALA A 203 -0.45 15.27 -10.23
CA ALA A 203 -0.77 14.03 -10.91
C ALA A 203 -2.04 14.17 -11.78
N LEU A 204 -3.06 14.88 -11.31
CA LEU A 204 -4.25 15.19 -12.12
C LEU A 204 -3.93 16.11 -13.31
N GLU A 205 -3.07 17.11 -13.10
CA GLU A 205 -2.61 17.97 -14.20
C GLU A 205 -1.84 17.16 -15.26
N LYS A 206 -0.89 16.33 -14.80
CA LYS A 206 -0.08 15.49 -15.67
C LYS A 206 -0.93 14.50 -16.46
N VAL A 207 -1.80 13.72 -15.83
CA VAL A 207 -2.62 12.71 -16.53
C VAL A 207 -3.57 13.33 -17.57
N ARG A 208 -4.07 14.54 -17.28
CA ARG A 208 -4.90 15.27 -18.25
C ARG A 208 -4.08 15.75 -19.43
N GLY A 209 -2.85 16.21 -19.20
CA GLY A 209 -1.89 16.54 -20.26
C GLY A 209 -1.52 15.34 -21.11
N GLU A 210 -1.21 14.20 -20.50
CA GLU A 210 -0.89 12.94 -21.21
C GLU A 210 -2.02 12.48 -22.16
N LYS A 211 -3.28 12.68 -21.78
CA LYS A 211 -4.42 12.38 -22.66
C LYS A 211 -4.40 13.21 -23.95
N LEU A 212 -3.97 14.48 -23.87
CA LEU A 212 -3.82 15.35 -25.06
C LEU A 212 -2.65 14.90 -25.92
N VAL A 213 -1.52 14.57 -25.30
CA VAL A 213 -0.34 14.03 -26.01
C VAL A 213 -0.69 12.73 -26.72
N ALA A 214 -1.33 11.79 -26.02
CA ALA A 214 -1.73 10.51 -26.59
C ALA A 214 -2.71 10.68 -27.76
N LYS A 215 -3.59 11.70 -27.71
CA LYS A 215 -4.48 12.04 -28.84
C LYS A 215 -3.67 12.54 -30.02
N ALA A 216 -2.77 13.51 -29.83
CA ALA A 216 -1.94 14.06 -30.90
C ALA A 216 -1.07 13.00 -31.60
N ILE A 217 -0.49 12.08 -30.82
CA ILE A 217 0.30 10.95 -31.34
C ILE A 217 -0.58 10.03 -32.22
N ARG A 218 -1.81 9.69 -31.76
CA ARG A 218 -2.73 8.87 -32.54
C ARG A 218 -3.15 9.56 -33.85
N GLU A 219 -3.16 10.89 -33.90
CA GLU A 219 -3.44 11.71 -35.08
C GLU A 219 -2.20 11.88 -35.98
N GLY A 220 -1.08 11.23 -35.67
CA GLY A 220 0.13 11.17 -36.50
C GLY A 220 1.26 12.10 -36.08
N MET A 221 1.14 12.80 -34.94
CA MET A 221 2.25 13.61 -34.42
C MET A 221 3.44 12.72 -34.02
N SER A 222 4.66 13.11 -34.40
CA SER A 222 5.86 12.39 -33.99
C SER A 222 6.11 12.53 -32.46
N ALA A 223 6.78 11.57 -31.85
CA ALA A 223 7.16 11.64 -30.43
C ALA A 223 8.02 12.88 -30.13
N VAL A 224 8.92 13.26 -31.06
CA VAL A 224 9.77 14.45 -30.92
C VAL A 224 8.93 15.72 -30.90
N ASP A 225 7.98 15.84 -31.81
CA ASP A 225 7.12 17.05 -31.92
C ASP A 225 6.12 17.09 -30.75
N ALA A 226 5.60 15.95 -30.31
CA ALA A 226 4.74 15.84 -29.16
C ALA A 226 5.48 16.34 -27.88
N TYR A 227 6.70 15.87 -27.66
CA TYR A 227 7.50 16.32 -26.51
C TYR A 227 7.84 17.81 -26.60
N ARG A 228 8.20 18.31 -27.80
CA ARG A 228 8.48 19.76 -27.99
C ARG A 228 7.25 20.63 -27.75
N THR A 229 6.07 20.15 -28.11
CA THR A 229 4.82 20.91 -28.00
C THR A 229 4.23 20.89 -26.59
N PHE A 230 4.23 19.74 -25.96
CA PHE A 230 3.51 19.52 -24.68
C PHE A 230 4.44 19.45 -23.46
N GLY A 231 5.74 19.18 -23.63
CA GLY A 231 6.70 18.98 -22.53
C GLY A 231 6.45 17.72 -21.70
N ILE A 232 5.56 16.84 -22.18
CA ILE A 232 5.12 15.59 -21.52
C ILE A 232 5.32 14.45 -22.52
N MET A 233 5.75 13.28 -22.00
CA MET A 233 5.86 12.06 -22.75
C MET A 233 5.59 10.86 -21.84
#